data_f8f0712f3470ad2f716cc0c6adc4846a
#
_entry.id   f8f0712f3470ad2f716cc0c6adc4846a
#
_cell.length_a   1.000
_cell.length_b   1.000
_cell.length_c   1.000
_cell.angle_alpha   90.00
_cell.angle_beta   90.00
_cell.angle_gamma   90.00
#
_symmetry.space_group_name_H-M   'P 1'
#
loop_
_entity.id
_entity.type
_entity.pdbx_description
1 polymer ?
#
loop_
_entity_poly.entity_id
_entity_poly.type
_entity_poly.pdbx_seq_one_letter_code
_entity_poly.pdbx_strand_id
1 'polypeptide(L)'
;MSAAPATAAVLAVFTQLLSPRWFACWQEPTPPPPRPEPRRRRKEKKPPAPPRRRRFYERIFSLRVTLWYFIFQRLNFDGTLAGVVTDLRAGGADRLGRRRGPKLSRRMRSTKTGAYSQARQRLPLALLQAALAELAATLSRLVGDDPAPARAPAPDRRRRQLLDGSTLEMLPTAPLAAAFPQARNQHGVSDWCVMRILVGFCAKSGAVLSACCGPVSYSEQAMAWSLLECGTKFTVWIGDRNFGVWSVVAQARRCHQDVVVRLTKVRARRLYRGQPMASGEDRPIDWMPTRHDQSPAGLERQAVSGRLIYVRLTKAGCAIDLWLFTTLPAGEYPVALLVQWYGQRWQAELHFRSVKTQLQMTELDVCSSQMAQKEFYAGLLAYSLVRAVMWAAGERLEQGIQAISFSQARRVVLSRLAEWGRRYRSGAGNARRWVRLLVAEVTRHTLPTRRRKRPTEIRLVRHRQQKFPSFRGSRAAARARDLATKSM
;
A
#
# COMPACT_ATOMS: atom_id res chain seq x y z
N MET A 1 3.53 11.70 -28.18
CA MET A 1 2.19 11.54 -27.58
C MET A 1 1.85 12.77 -26.75
N SER A 2 0.65 13.32 -26.90
CA SER A 2 0.24 14.58 -26.26
C SER A 2 0.23 14.47 -24.72
N ALA A 3 0.86 15.42 -24.02
CA ALA A 3 0.88 15.52 -22.54
C ALA A 3 -0.51 15.79 -21.91
N ALA A 4 -1.54 15.93 -22.73
CA ALA A 4 -2.91 16.21 -22.30
C ALA A 4 -3.56 15.06 -21.49
N PRO A 5 -3.41 13.76 -21.86
CA PRO A 5 -4.04 12.66 -21.11
C PRO A 5 -3.50 12.53 -19.69
N ALA A 6 -2.18 12.57 -19.50
CA ALA A 6 -1.54 12.43 -18.20
C ALA A 6 -1.93 13.56 -17.21
N THR A 7 -2.05 14.79 -17.70
CA THR A 7 -2.49 15.94 -16.90
C THR A 7 -3.95 15.81 -16.48
N ALA A 8 -4.83 15.38 -17.40
CA ALA A 8 -6.24 15.13 -17.08
C ALA A 8 -6.41 14.03 -16.02
N ALA A 9 -5.54 13.09 -16.06
CA ALA A 9 -5.38 11.96 -15.17
C ALA A 9 -5.13 12.37 -13.72
N VAL A 10 -4.07 13.12 -13.51
CA VAL A 10 -3.73 13.64 -12.16
C VAL A 10 -4.86 14.52 -11.65
N LEU A 11 -5.47 15.34 -12.51
CA LEU A 11 -6.63 16.14 -12.13
C LEU A 11 -7.80 15.27 -11.66
N ALA A 12 -8.11 14.19 -12.41
CA ALA A 12 -9.18 13.25 -12.05
C ALA A 12 -8.94 12.65 -10.67
N VAL A 13 -7.70 12.19 -10.39
CA VAL A 13 -7.29 11.63 -9.10
C VAL A 13 -7.56 12.62 -7.95
N PHE A 14 -7.06 13.85 -8.06
CA PHE A 14 -7.26 14.86 -7.01
C PHE A 14 -8.73 15.29 -6.87
N THR A 15 -9.45 15.41 -7.99
CA THR A 15 -10.86 15.82 -7.97
C THR A 15 -11.75 14.75 -7.37
N GLN A 16 -11.49 13.48 -7.68
CA GLN A 16 -12.30 12.36 -7.24
C GLN A 16 -12.18 12.12 -5.74
N LEU A 17 -10.96 12.12 -5.20
CA LEU A 17 -10.71 11.98 -3.76
C LEU A 17 -11.37 13.07 -2.92
N LEU A 18 -11.74 14.20 -3.53
CA LEU A 18 -12.35 15.34 -2.85
C LEU A 18 -13.77 15.62 -3.33
N SER A 19 -14.33 14.78 -4.21
CA SER A 19 -15.66 14.98 -4.79
C SER A 19 -16.75 14.96 -3.71
N PRO A 20 -17.53 16.05 -3.54
CA PRO A 20 -18.68 16.02 -2.63
C PRO A 20 -19.69 14.93 -2.95
N ARG A 21 -19.85 14.61 -4.25
CA ARG A 21 -20.75 13.55 -4.72
C ARG A 21 -20.30 12.18 -4.24
N TRP A 22 -19.01 11.87 -4.34
CA TRP A 22 -18.47 10.60 -3.86
C TRP A 22 -18.73 10.41 -2.36
N PHE A 23 -18.49 11.44 -1.53
CA PHE A 23 -18.76 11.39 -0.09
C PHE A 23 -20.27 11.31 0.23
N ALA A 24 -21.11 11.93 -0.57
CA ALA A 24 -22.57 11.87 -0.38
C ALA A 24 -23.16 10.50 -0.74
N CYS A 25 -22.58 9.83 -1.73
CA CYS A 25 -22.99 8.49 -2.17
C CYS A 25 -22.34 7.37 -1.35
N TRP A 26 -21.26 7.67 -0.62
CA TRP A 26 -20.59 6.65 0.18
C TRP A 26 -21.45 6.23 1.36
N GLN A 27 -21.68 4.93 1.45
CA GLN A 27 -22.41 4.31 2.57
C GLN A 27 -21.46 3.38 3.32
N GLU A 28 -21.51 3.41 4.64
CA GLU A 28 -20.74 2.46 5.44
C GLU A 28 -21.26 1.04 5.15
N PRO A 29 -20.39 0.10 4.79
CA PRO A 29 -20.82 -1.28 4.57
C PRO A 29 -21.55 -1.81 5.81
N THR A 30 -22.72 -2.39 5.62
CA THR A 30 -23.45 -3.05 6.70
C THR A 30 -22.62 -4.26 7.14
N PRO A 31 -22.28 -4.39 8.44
CA PRO A 31 -21.58 -5.57 8.90
C PRO A 31 -22.42 -6.81 8.58
N PRO A 32 -21.79 -7.93 8.18
CA PRO A 32 -22.51 -9.17 7.95
C PRO A 32 -23.31 -9.53 9.22
N PRO A 33 -24.51 -10.11 9.09
CA PRO A 33 -25.28 -10.52 10.24
C PRO A 33 -24.42 -11.45 11.12
N PRO A 34 -24.48 -11.30 12.46
CA PRO A 34 -23.73 -12.18 13.35
C PRO A 34 -24.12 -13.63 13.03
N ARG A 35 -23.12 -14.51 12.96
CA ARG A 35 -23.38 -15.94 12.78
C ARG A 35 -24.37 -16.38 13.85
N PRO A 36 -25.44 -17.15 13.50
CA PRO A 36 -26.40 -17.60 14.48
C PRO A 36 -25.66 -18.41 15.54
N GLU A 37 -25.65 -17.90 16.76
CA GLU A 37 -25.19 -18.68 17.92
C GLU A 37 -26.10 -19.90 18.09
N PRO A 38 -25.58 -21.08 18.49
CA PRO A 38 -26.38 -22.23 18.78
C PRO A 38 -27.44 -21.87 19.84
N ARG A 39 -28.70 -22.06 19.49
CA ARG A 39 -29.84 -21.68 20.29
C ARG A 39 -29.76 -22.26 21.72
N ARG A 40 -29.25 -21.46 22.67
CA ARG A 40 -29.61 -21.64 24.07
C ARG A 40 -30.94 -20.92 24.30
N ARG A 41 -31.97 -21.69 24.71
CA ARG A 41 -33.30 -21.15 25.08
C ARG A 41 -33.11 -20.04 26.12
N ARG A 42 -33.25 -18.80 25.72
CA ARG A 42 -33.29 -17.63 26.60
C ARG A 42 -34.56 -16.85 26.31
N LYS A 43 -35.27 -16.47 27.36
CA LYS A 43 -36.56 -15.72 27.35
C LYS A 43 -36.43 -14.49 26.40
N GLU A 44 -37.45 -14.32 25.59
CA GLU A 44 -37.57 -13.23 24.62
C GLU A 44 -37.38 -11.87 25.28
N LYS A 45 -36.23 -11.24 25.01
CA LYS A 45 -36.05 -9.80 25.17
C LYS A 45 -36.44 -9.14 23.85
N LYS A 46 -37.24 -8.05 23.93
CA LYS A 46 -37.59 -7.19 22.79
C LYS A 46 -36.39 -7.01 21.84
N PRO A 47 -36.61 -7.08 20.50
CA PRO A 47 -35.55 -6.89 19.53
C PRO A 47 -34.88 -5.54 19.77
N PRO A 48 -33.55 -5.46 19.73
CA PRO A 48 -32.81 -4.19 19.87
C PRO A 48 -33.28 -3.24 18.77
N ALA A 49 -33.54 -2.00 19.14
CA ALA A 49 -33.88 -0.96 18.19
C ALA A 49 -32.80 -0.88 17.06
N PRO A 50 -33.21 -0.65 15.81
CA PRO A 50 -32.27 -0.58 14.69
C PRO A 50 -31.17 0.43 15.01
N PRO A 51 -29.90 0.13 14.64
CA PRO A 51 -28.77 0.99 14.97
C PRO A 51 -29.04 2.39 14.44
N ARG A 52 -29.17 3.35 15.37
CA ARG A 52 -29.35 4.76 14.99
C ARG A 52 -28.21 5.14 14.07
N ARG A 53 -28.52 5.63 12.84
CA ARG A 53 -27.54 6.20 11.92
C ARG A 53 -26.64 7.13 12.71
N ARG A 54 -25.35 6.80 12.84
CA ARG A 54 -24.38 7.68 13.50
C ARG A 54 -24.37 9.01 12.75
N ARG A 55 -25.01 10.03 13.30
CA ARG A 55 -24.91 11.40 12.80
C ARG A 55 -23.47 11.85 13.05
N PHE A 56 -22.65 11.88 11.99
CA PHE A 56 -21.33 12.49 12.06
C PHE A 56 -21.51 13.97 12.42
N TYR A 57 -20.90 14.39 13.49
CA TYR A 57 -20.94 15.79 13.95
C TYR A 57 -20.06 16.64 13.01
N GLU A 58 -20.63 17.09 11.89
CA GLU A 58 -19.93 17.77 10.79
C GLU A 58 -19.77 19.28 11.04
N ARG A 59 -19.15 19.69 12.14
CA ARG A 59 -18.92 21.13 12.35
C ARG A 59 -17.75 21.67 11.50
N ILE A 60 -16.54 21.10 11.67
CA ILE A 60 -15.31 21.54 10.98
C ILE A 60 -14.74 20.33 10.23
N PHE A 61 -14.47 19.24 10.93
CA PHE A 61 -13.90 18.02 10.40
C PHE A 61 -15.00 17.08 9.87
N SER A 62 -15.55 17.39 8.67
CA SER A 62 -16.37 16.45 7.92
C SER A 62 -15.51 15.28 7.44
N LEU A 63 -16.11 14.16 6.96
CA LEU A 63 -15.37 13.03 6.40
C LEU A 63 -14.35 13.49 5.35
N ARG A 64 -14.77 14.38 4.43
CA ARG A 64 -13.93 14.93 3.37
C ARG A 64 -12.74 15.73 3.90
N VAL A 65 -13.00 16.64 4.85
CA VAL A 65 -11.94 17.47 5.47
C VAL A 65 -10.99 16.60 6.29
N THR A 66 -11.52 15.58 6.97
CA THR A 66 -10.71 14.64 7.75
C THR A 66 -9.82 13.79 6.84
N LEU A 67 -10.36 13.25 5.74
CA LEU A 67 -9.56 12.49 4.76
C LEU A 67 -8.47 13.36 4.13
N TRP A 68 -8.80 14.60 3.75
CA TRP A 68 -7.84 15.56 3.23
C TRP A 68 -6.66 15.75 4.18
N TYR A 69 -6.95 16.05 5.44
CA TYR A 69 -5.91 16.30 6.43
C TYR A 69 -5.17 15.03 6.85
N PHE A 70 -5.78 13.86 6.74
CA PHE A 70 -5.09 12.61 6.97
C PHE A 70 -4.01 12.38 5.90
N ILE A 71 -4.33 12.63 4.63
CA ILE A 71 -3.38 12.57 3.51
C ILE A 71 -2.30 13.67 3.67
N PHE A 72 -2.71 14.91 3.96
CA PHE A 72 -1.81 16.03 4.21
C PHE A 72 -0.80 15.70 5.32
N GLN A 73 -1.27 15.16 6.43
CA GLN A 73 -0.43 14.77 7.56
C GLN A 73 0.62 13.75 7.16
N ARG A 74 0.26 12.74 6.34
CA ARG A 74 1.21 11.75 5.84
C ARG A 74 2.21 12.31 4.83
N LEU A 75 1.84 13.34 4.10
CA LEU A 75 2.75 14.07 3.20
C LEU A 75 3.64 15.05 3.94
N ASN A 76 3.21 15.59 5.07
CA ASN A 76 3.97 16.57 5.84
C ASN A 76 5.17 15.92 6.54
N PHE A 77 6.31 16.65 6.58
CA PHE A 77 7.55 16.14 7.16
C PHE A 77 7.50 16.10 8.69
N ASP A 78 6.74 16.98 9.35
CA ASP A 78 6.55 16.93 10.79
C ASP A 78 5.50 15.90 11.22
N GLY A 79 4.57 15.57 10.33
CA GLY A 79 3.54 14.54 10.53
C GLY A 79 2.62 14.78 11.75
N THR A 80 2.69 15.93 12.40
CA THR A 80 2.03 16.20 13.66
C THR A 80 0.55 16.59 13.52
N LEU A 81 -0.24 16.33 14.54
CA LEU A 81 -1.62 16.83 14.62
C LEU A 81 -1.67 18.36 14.71
N ALA A 82 -0.65 18.97 15.32
CA ALA A 82 -0.52 20.41 15.45
C ALA A 82 -0.31 21.08 14.09
N GLY A 83 0.51 20.50 13.22
CA GLY A 83 0.73 20.98 11.85
C GLY A 83 -0.58 21.04 11.05
N VAL A 84 -1.45 20.03 11.20
CA VAL A 84 -2.79 20.02 10.60
C VAL A 84 -3.66 21.15 11.10
N VAL A 85 -3.72 21.39 12.42
CA VAL A 85 -4.52 22.45 13.01
C VAL A 85 -4.01 23.82 12.57
N THR A 86 -2.70 23.99 12.48
CA THR A 86 -2.05 25.22 12.00
C THR A 86 -2.40 25.50 10.53
N ASP A 87 -2.29 24.52 9.65
CA ASP A 87 -2.66 24.67 8.23
C ASP A 87 -4.16 24.95 8.05
N LEU A 88 -5.04 24.30 8.83
CA LEU A 88 -6.47 24.59 8.80
C LEU A 88 -6.78 26.03 9.20
N ARG A 89 -6.13 26.55 10.25
CA ARG A 89 -6.27 27.95 10.69
C ARG A 89 -5.74 28.92 9.65
N ALA A 90 -4.70 28.57 8.92
CA ALA A 90 -4.16 29.33 7.79
C ALA A 90 -5.04 29.25 6.52
N GLY A 91 -6.14 28.50 6.54
CA GLY A 91 -7.09 28.41 5.43
C GLY A 91 -6.81 27.31 4.42
N GLY A 92 -5.92 26.35 4.73
CA GLY A 92 -5.52 25.27 3.82
C GLY A 92 -6.69 24.41 3.30
N ALA A 93 -7.80 24.32 4.05
CA ALA A 93 -8.98 23.57 3.65
C ALA A 93 -10.26 24.41 3.52
N ASP A 94 -10.19 25.72 3.43
CA ASP A 94 -11.37 26.61 3.42
C ASP A 94 -12.36 26.29 2.29
N ARG A 95 -11.86 25.85 1.13
CA ARG A 95 -12.68 25.49 -0.03
C ARG A 95 -13.33 24.11 0.08
N LEU A 96 -12.88 23.28 1.00
CA LEU A 96 -13.48 21.97 1.28
C LEU A 96 -14.71 22.08 2.19
N GLY A 97 -14.93 23.21 2.83
CA GLY A 97 -16.12 23.50 3.65
C GLY A 97 -17.42 23.58 2.80
N ARG A 98 -18.54 23.88 3.45
CA ARG A 98 -19.84 24.08 2.77
C ARG A 98 -19.77 25.31 1.86
N ARG A 99 -20.46 25.26 0.70
CA ARG A 99 -20.42 26.31 -0.33
C ARG A 99 -20.96 27.65 0.21
N ARG A 100 -22.03 27.61 1.03
CA ARG A 100 -22.69 28.76 1.64
C ARG A 100 -22.48 28.74 3.15
N GLY A 101 -21.28 29.02 3.62
CA GLY A 101 -20.99 29.04 5.04
C GLY A 101 -19.67 29.74 5.34
N PRO A 102 -19.40 30.08 6.61
CA PRO A 102 -18.14 30.69 7.00
C PRO A 102 -16.97 29.76 6.69
N LYS A 103 -15.82 30.34 6.35
CA LYS A 103 -14.58 29.64 6.10
C LYS A 103 -14.23 28.73 7.28
N LEU A 104 -13.65 27.55 7.01
CA LEU A 104 -13.26 26.62 8.07
C LEU A 104 -12.21 27.23 8.99
N SER A 105 -11.27 28.02 8.45
CA SER A 105 -10.25 28.75 9.20
C SER A 105 -10.86 29.72 10.22
N ARG A 106 -11.92 30.44 9.86
CA ARG A 106 -12.64 31.34 10.79
C ARG A 106 -13.42 30.58 11.89
N ARG A 107 -13.83 29.36 11.61
CA ARG A 107 -14.54 28.49 12.57
C ARG A 107 -13.58 27.79 13.54
N MET A 108 -12.35 27.54 13.12
CA MET A 108 -11.32 26.87 13.92
C MET A 108 -10.59 27.88 14.81
N ARG A 109 -11.21 28.22 15.93
CA ARG A 109 -10.62 29.16 16.92
C ARG A 109 -9.55 28.50 17.79
N SER A 110 -9.72 27.22 18.13
CA SER A 110 -8.84 26.47 19.02
C SER A 110 -7.54 26.08 18.33
N THR A 111 -6.43 26.11 19.05
CA THR A 111 -5.13 25.54 18.67
C THR A 111 -4.96 24.07 19.09
N LYS A 112 -5.91 23.56 19.91
CA LYS A 112 -5.87 22.19 20.43
C LYS A 112 -6.15 21.16 19.33
N THR A 113 -5.45 20.05 19.39
CA THR A 113 -5.51 18.97 18.38
C THR A 113 -6.65 17.97 18.61
N GLY A 114 -7.32 18.00 19.77
CA GLY A 114 -8.31 17.01 20.21
C GLY A 114 -9.46 16.82 19.22
N ALA A 115 -9.99 17.90 18.61
CA ALA A 115 -11.08 17.82 17.64
C ALA A 115 -10.66 17.05 16.36
N TYR A 116 -9.45 17.26 15.88
CA TYR A 116 -8.90 16.52 14.75
C TYR A 116 -8.59 15.06 15.11
N SER A 117 -8.01 14.82 16.28
CA SER A 117 -7.76 13.45 16.78
C SER A 117 -9.06 12.63 16.84
N GLN A 118 -10.12 13.19 17.42
CA GLN A 118 -11.45 12.55 17.46
C GLN A 118 -12.04 12.33 16.05
N ALA A 119 -11.84 13.29 15.13
CA ALA A 119 -12.32 13.13 13.75
C ALA A 119 -11.62 11.97 13.04
N ARG A 120 -10.32 11.80 13.23
CA ARG A 120 -9.57 10.64 12.72
C ARG A 120 -10.09 9.32 13.28
N GLN A 121 -10.39 9.29 14.60
CA GLN A 121 -10.95 8.08 15.24
C GLN A 121 -12.33 7.73 14.67
N ARG A 122 -13.16 8.72 14.36
CA ARG A 122 -14.50 8.51 13.76
C ARG A 122 -14.47 8.19 12.27
N LEU A 123 -13.39 8.53 11.54
CA LEU A 123 -13.29 8.25 10.11
C LEU A 123 -13.36 6.73 9.89
N PRO A 124 -14.32 6.21 9.11
CA PRO A 124 -14.43 4.77 8.88
C PRO A 124 -13.20 4.21 8.14
N LEU A 125 -12.70 3.06 8.58
CA LEU A 125 -11.63 2.36 7.87
C LEU A 125 -12.04 2.00 6.45
N ALA A 126 -13.28 1.53 6.28
CA ALA A 126 -13.85 1.19 4.98
C ALA A 126 -13.84 2.37 3.99
N LEU A 127 -13.97 3.62 4.48
CA LEU A 127 -13.85 4.81 3.63
C LEU A 127 -12.41 4.96 3.06
N LEU A 128 -11.39 4.72 3.88
CA LEU A 128 -9.99 4.79 3.43
C LEU A 128 -9.68 3.67 2.42
N GLN A 129 -10.20 2.48 2.65
CA GLN A 129 -10.07 1.34 1.74
C GLN A 129 -10.78 1.62 0.41
N ALA A 130 -12.01 2.11 0.44
CA ALA A 130 -12.77 2.51 -0.75
C ALA A 130 -12.07 3.65 -1.52
N ALA A 131 -11.52 4.65 -0.81
CA ALA A 131 -10.74 5.72 -1.43
C ALA A 131 -9.48 5.20 -2.12
N LEU A 132 -8.78 4.22 -1.53
CA LEU A 132 -7.63 3.59 -2.15
C LEU A 132 -8.02 2.78 -3.39
N ALA A 133 -9.09 2.01 -3.33
CA ALA A 133 -9.62 1.24 -4.46
C ALA A 133 -10.02 2.14 -5.63
N GLU A 134 -10.70 3.25 -5.35
CA GLU A 134 -11.10 4.23 -6.36
C GLU A 134 -9.89 4.92 -6.99
N LEU A 135 -8.89 5.29 -6.17
CA LEU A 135 -7.63 5.83 -6.66
C LEU A 135 -6.89 4.81 -7.55
N ALA A 136 -6.83 3.55 -7.14
CA ALA A 136 -6.24 2.47 -7.89
C ALA A 136 -6.92 2.26 -9.25
N ALA A 137 -8.26 2.21 -9.28
CA ALA A 137 -9.03 2.09 -10.50
C ALA A 137 -8.79 3.27 -11.46
N THR A 138 -8.78 4.49 -10.92
CA THR A 138 -8.47 5.69 -11.70
C THR A 138 -7.07 5.62 -12.28
N LEU A 139 -6.06 5.30 -11.48
CA LEU A 139 -4.68 5.19 -11.92
C LEU A 139 -4.50 4.09 -12.97
N SER A 140 -5.14 2.93 -12.80
CA SER A 140 -5.05 1.84 -13.78
C SER A 140 -5.56 2.26 -15.15
N ARG A 141 -6.72 2.93 -15.23
CA ARG A 141 -7.23 3.49 -16.49
C ARG A 141 -6.24 4.45 -17.15
N LEU A 142 -5.59 5.28 -16.35
CA LEU A 142 -4.67 6.31 -16.82
C LEU A 142 -3.35 5.76 -17.35
N VAL A 143 -2.88 4.68 -16.77
CA VAL A 143 -1.62 4.02 -17.14
C VAL A 143 -1.84 3.04 -18.30
N GLY A 144 -3.10 2.90 -18.78
CA GLY A 144 -3.46 1.91 -19.78
C GLY A 144 -3.28 0.46 -19.26
N ASP A 145 -3.45 0.26 -17.95
CA ASP A 145 -3.38 -1.03 -17.27
C ASP A 145 -4.79 -1.60 -17.01
N ASP A 146 -5.82 -1.01 -17.59
CA ASP A 146 -7.17 -1.57 -17.46
C ASP A 146 -7.25 -2.82 -18.34
N PRO A 147 -7.62 -3.98 -17.81
CA PRO A 147 -7.79 -5.18 -18.63
C PRO A 147 -8.95 -4.95 -19.57
N ALA A 148 -8.65 -4.64 -20.82
CA ALA A 148 -9.66 -4.52 -21.87
C ALA A 148 -10.25 -5.90 -22.14
N PRO A 149 -11.60 -6.06 -22.16
CA PRO A 149 -12.20 -7.30 -22.60
C PRO A 149 -11.88 -7.55 -24.08
N ALA A 150 -11.33 -8.71 -24.38
CA ALA A 150 -11.50 -9.50 -25.60
C ALA A 150 -11.19 -8.88 -26.97
N ARG A 151 -10.07 -8.18 -27.14
CA ARG A 151 -9.41 -8.14 -28.45
C ARG A 151 -7.96 -8.49 -28.24
N ALA A 152 -7.46 -9.49 -28.99
CA ALA A 152 -6.16 -10.16 -28.93
C ALA A 152 -5.17 -9.62 -27.86
N PRO A 153 -4.76 -10.40 -26.89
CA PRO A 153 -3.96 -9.96 -25.74
C PRO A 153 -2.56 -9.61 -26.22
N ALA A 154 -2.34 -8.33 -26.52
CA ALA A 154 -0.97 -7.86 -26.58
C ALA A 154 -0.39 -7.97 -25.16
N PRO A 155 0.86 -8.43 -24.97
CA PRO A 155 1.50 -8.63 -23.67
C PRO A 155 1.41 -7.41 -22.73
N ASP A 156 1.35 -6.21 -23.29
CA ASP A 156 1.27 -4.97 -22.56
C ASP A 156 -0.13 -4.60 -22.02
N ARG A 157 -1.17 -5.35 -22.34
CA ARG A 157 -2.56 -5.04 -21.92
C ARG A 157 -2.95 -5.72 -20.61
N ARG A 158 -2.16 -6.66 -20.10
CA ARG A 158 -2.43 -7.28 -18.78
C ARG A 158 -1.94 -6.35 -17.67
N ARG A 159 -2.77 -6.16 -16.65
CA ARG A 159 -2.38 -5.44 -15.45
C ARG A 159 -1.30 -6.21 -14.70
N ARG A 160 -0.13 -5.61 -14.55
CA ARG A 160 0.99 -6.20 -13.81
C ARG A 160 1.10 -5.59 -12.42
N GLN A 161 1.10 -6.44 -11.40
CA GLN A 161 1.30 -6.02 -10.01
C GLN A 161 2.54 -6.68 -9.42
N LEU A 162 3.40 -5.86 -8.83
CA LEU A 162 4.53 -6.32 -8.04
C LEU A 162 4.04 -6.61 -6.64
N LEU A 163 4.02 -7.89 -6.25
CA LEU A 163 3.56 -8.34 -4.94
C LEU A 163 4.75 -8.45 -3.99
N ASP A 164 4.67 -7.75 -2.87
CA ASP A 164 5.72 -7.84 -1.84
C ASP A 164 5.14 -7.51 -0.46
N GLY A 165 5.77 -8.05 0.58
CA GLY A 165 5.39 -7.89 1.97
C GLY A 165 6.38 -7.04 2.75
N SER A 166 5.92 -6.45 3.86
CA SER A 166 6.75 -5.73 4.83
C SER A 166 6.07 -5.71 6.19
N THR A 167 6.68 -4.99 7.15
CA THR A 167 6.12 -4.80 8.49
C THR A 167 6.15 -3.34 8.89
N LEU A 168 5.22 -2.93 9.75
CA LEU A 168 5.20 -1.65 10.44
C LEU A 168 5.25 -1.91 11.95
N GLU A 169 5.94 -1.05 12.67
CA GLU A 169 6.21 -1.18 14.09
C GLU A 169 5.40 -0.17 14.91
N MET A 170 4.97 -0.58 16.09
CA MET A 170 4.17 0.26 17.00
C MET A 170 4.60 0.01 18.43
N LEU A 171 4.59 1.04 19.26
CA LEU A 171 4.82 0.90 20.70
C LEU A 171 3.76 -0.04 21.31
N PRO A 172 4.17 -0.99 22.18
CA PRO A 172 3.24 -1.93 22.76
C PRO A 172 2.27 -1.23 23.73
N THR A 173 0.99 -1.25 23.37
CA THR A 173 -0.14 -0.94 24.25
C THR A 173 -1.03 -2.18 24.33
N ALA A 174 -1.81 -2.35 25.39
CA ALA A 174 -2.66 -3.53 25.53
C ALA A 174 -3.58 -3.75 24.31
N PRO A 175 -4.27 -2.74 23.73
CA PRO A 175 -5.07 -2.92 22.52
C PRO A 175 -4.26 -3.28 21.27
N LEU A 176 -3.02 -2.78 21.15
CA LEU A 176 -2.14 -3.11 20.02
C LEU A 176 -1.55 -4.49 20.14
N ALA A 177 -1.09 -4.88 21.35
CA ALA A 177 -0.55 -6.21 21.60
C ALA A 177 -1.60 -7.32 21.39
N ALA A 178 -2.87 -7.06 21.71
CA ALA A 178 -3.97 -7.97 21.44
C ALA A 178 -4.23 -8.19 19.94
N ALA A 179 -4.12 -7.14 19.13
CA ALA A 179 -4.42 -7.21 17.69
C ALA A 179 -3.17 -7.50 16.82
N PHE A 180 -2.03 -6.97 17.22
CA PHE A 180 -0.74 -7.09 16.54
C PHE A 180 0.32 -7.51 17.55
N PRO A 181 0.40 -8.81 17.88
CA PRO A 181 1.32 -9.30 18.89
C PRO A 181 2.77 -9.00 18.51
N GLN A 182 3.62 -8.95 19.51
CA GLN A 182 5.06 -8.83 19.33
C GLN A 182 5.60 -10.06 18.60
N ALA A 183 6.49 -9.83 17.64
CA ALA A 183 7.13 -10.93 16.93
C ALA A 183 8.02 -11.73 17.87
N ARG A 184 7.97 -13.06 17.77
CA ARG A 184 8.82 -13.98 18.54
C ARG A 184 9.72 -14.77 17.60
N ASN A 185 10.99 -14.85 17.90
CA ASN A 185 11.96 -15.67 17.19
C ASN A 185 12.91 -16.35 18.18
N GLN A 186 13.92 -17.05 17.67
CA GLN A 186 14.94 -17.74 18.49
C GLN A 186 15.75 -16.81 19.41
N HIS A 187 15.80 -15.52 19.14
CA HIS A 187 16.50 -14.51 19.93
C HIS A 187 15.61 -13.81 20.97
N GLY A 188 14.33 -14.20 21.07
CA GLY A 188 13.38 -13.65 22.03
C GLY A 188 12.15 -13.00 21.41
N VAL A 189 11.54 -12.10 22.18
CA VAL A 189 10.34 -11.36 21.80
C VAL A 189 10.73 -9.93 21.44
N SER A 190 10.22 -9.43 20.32
CA SER A 190 10.41 -8.04 19.91
C SER A 190 9.82 -7.07 20.94
N ASP A 191 10.47 -5.94 21.16
CA ASP A 191 9.93 -4.87 22.01
C ASP A 191 8.73 -4.13 21.38
N TRP A 192 8.47 -4.37 20.09
CA TRP A 192 7.46 -3.70 19.31
C TRP A 192 6.29 -4.61 18.93
N CYS A 193 5.09 -4.06 18.93
CA CYS A 193 3.97 -4.67 18.22
C CYS A 193 4.19 -4.55 16.70
N VAL A 194 3.95 -5.64 15.98
CA VAL A 194 4.28 -5.72 14.54
C VAL A 194 3.03 -5.98 13.72
N MET A 195 2.70 -5.05 12.85
CA MET A 195 1.67 -5.21 11.83
C MET A 195 2.33 -5.63 10.51
N ARG A 196 1.97 -6.81 10.02
CA ARG A 196 2.37 -7.27 8.69
C ARG A 196 1.52 -6.57 7.65
N ILE A 197 2.15 -6.16 6.55
CA ILE A 197 1.51 -5.51 5.41
C ILE A 197 1.87 -6.25 4.14
N LEU A 198 0.91 -6.37 3.23
CA LEU A 198 1.11 -6.92 1.89
C LEU A 198 0.52 -5.95 0.88
N VAL A 199 1.29 -5.61 -0.15
CA VAL A 199 0.92 -4.58 -1.13
C VAL A 199 1.19 -5.07 -2.55
N GLY A 200 0.22 -4.85 -3.43
CA GLY A 200 0.36 -4.98 -4.88
C GLY A 200 0.60 -3.60 -5.52
N PHE A 201 1.80 -3.38 -6.03
CA PHE A 201 2.18 -2.14 -6.72
C PHE A 201 2.02 -2.28 -8.23
N CYS A 202 1.47 -1.29 -8.90
CA CYS A 202 1.46 -1.23 -10.36
C CYS A 202 2.89 -1.26 -10.91
N ALA A 203 3.20 -2.20 -11.80
CA ALA A 203 4.54 -2.32 -12.37
C ALA A 203 4.95 -1.11 -13.23
N LYS A 204 3.98 -0.38 -13.83
CA LYS A 204 4.23 0.81 -14.64
C LYS A 204 4.41 2.07 -13.81
N SER A 205 3.43 2.39 -12.95
CA SER A 205 3.43 3.65 -12.17
C SER A 205 4.06 3.50 -10.79
N GLY A 206 4.14 2.30 -10.23
CA GLY A 206 4.52 2.04 -8.84
C GLY A 206 3.47 2.47 -7.81
N ALA A 207 2.29 2.90 -8.24
CA ALA A 207 1.19 3.22 -7.34
C ALA A 207 0.60 1.95 -6.71
N VAL A 208 -0.02 2.07 -5.55
CA VAL A 208 -0.69 0.95 -4.90
C VAL A 208 -2.00 0.63 -5.61
N LEU A 209 -2.17 -0.61 -6.02
CA LEU A 209 -3.40 -1.13 -6.62
C LEU A 209 -4.21 -1.96 -5.64
N SER A 210 -3.54 -2.65 -4.73
CA SER A 210 -4.16 -3.49 -3.72
C SER A 210 -3.31 -3.53 -2.46
N ALA A 211 -3.92 -3.66 -1.30
CA ALA A 211 -3.20 -3.76 -0.04
C ALA A 211 -4.05 -4.44 1.03
N CYS A 212 -3.39 -5.18 1.91
CA CYS A 212 -3.97 -5.67 3.15
C CYS A 212 -2.95 -5.62 4.29
N CYS A 213 -3.45 -5.73 5.51
CA CYS A 213 -2.62 -5.80 6.71
C CYS A 213 -3.21 -6.76 7.72
N GLY A 214 -2.35 -7.32 8.57
CA GLY A 214 -2.75 -8.28 9.59
C GLY A 214 -1.67 -8.45 10.67
N PRO A 215 -1.92 -9.31 11.66
CA PRO A 215 -0.92 -9.63 12.67
C PRO A 215 0.26 -10.40 12.06
N VAL A 216 1.42 -10.31 12.70
CA VAL A 216 2.64 -11.02 12.26
C VAL A 216 2.48 -12.54 12.23
N SER A 217 1.51 -13.08 12.98
CA SER A 217 1.15 -14.50 12.97
C SER A 217 0.52 -14.98 11.65
N TYR A 218 -0.06 -14.08 10.86
CA TYR A 218 -0.55 -14.43 9.53
C TYR A 218 0.62 -14.51 8.55
N SER A 219 0.72 -15.59 7.81
CA SER A 219 1.71 -15.70 6.75
C SER A 219 1.39 -14.73 5.59
N GLU A 220 2.43 -14.24 4.91
CA GLU A 220 2.22 -13.41 3.71
C GLU A 220 1.48 -14.17 2.60
N GLN A 221 1.63 -15.49 2.56
CA GLN A 221 0.93 -16.35 1.63
C GLN A 221 -0.58 -16.37 1.90
N ALA A 222 -0.99 -16.50 3.17
CA ALA A 222 -2.40 -16.42 3.57
C ALA A 222 -3.00 -15.03 3.29
N MET A 223 -2.23 -13.97 3.50
CA MET A 223 -2.64 -12.61 3.15
C MET A 223 -2.77 -12.43 1.63
N ALA A 224 -1.89 -13.08 0.85
CA ALA A 224 -1.96 -13.05 -0.61
C ALA A 224 -3.26 -13.68 -1.13
N TRP A 225 -3.78 -14.75 -0.51
CA TRP A 225 -5.06 -15.34 -0.92
C TRP A 225 -6.20 -14.32 -0.89
N SER A 226 -6.33 -13.57 0.20
CA SER A 226 -7.35 -12.53 0.32
C SER A 226 -7.14 -11.38 -0.67
N LEU A 227 -5.89 -11.03 -0.93
CA LEU A 227 -5.56 -9.98 -1.89
C LEU A 227 -5.92 -10.39 -3.33
N LEU A 228 -5.68 -11.65 -3.68
CA LEU A 228 -6.04 -12.24 -4.97
C LEU A 228 -7.56 -12.31 -5.16
N GLU A 229 -8.32 -12.66 -4.13
CA GLU A 229 -9.80 -12.68 -4.18
C GLU A 229 -10.40 -11.31 -4.49
N CYS A 230 -9.83 -10.25 -3.93
CA CYS A 230 -10.25 -8.87 -4.20
C CYS A 230 -9.66 -8.30 -5.50
N GLY A 231 -8.75 -9.02 -6.13
CA GLY A 231 -8.04 -8.60 -7.35
C GLY A 231 -8.92 -8.65 -8.60
N THR A 232 -8.58 -7.86 -9.60
CA THR A 232 -9.27 -7.88 -10.90
C THR A 232 -8.81 -9.07 -11.74
N LYS A 233 -9.73 -9.65 -12.51
CA LYS A 233 -9.41 -10.68 -13.52
C LYS A 233 -8.31 -10.18 -14.46
N PHE A 234 -7.57 -11.08 -15.07
CA PHE A 234 -6.47 -10.80 -16.02
C PHE A 234 -5.31 -9.99 -15.43
N THR A 235 -5.17 -9.98 -14.10
CA THR A 235 -3.98 -9.45 -13.43
C THR A 235 -2.85 -10.47 -13.47
N VAL A 236 -1.62 -10.00 -13.70
CA VAL A 236 -0.39 -10.80 -13.56
C VAL A 236 0.31 -10.35 -12.28
N TRP A 237 0.48 -11.29 -11.35
CA TRP A 237 1.17 -11.04 -10.08
C TRP A 237 2.63 -11.47 -10.21
N ILE A 238 3.53 -10.53 -9.95
CA ILE A 238 4.98 -10.76 -9.98
C ILE A 238 5.46 -10.79 -8.54
N GLY A 239 5.81 -11.97 -8.04
CA GLY A 239 6.17 -12.21 -6.65
C GLY A 239 7.54 -12.87 -6.49
N ASP A 240 8.11 -12.72 -5.31
CA ASP A 240 9.35 -13.37 -4.94
C ASP A 240 9.14 -14.87 -4.62
N ARG A 241 10.20 -15.54 -4.14
CA ARG A 241 10.18 -16.97 -3.77
C ARG A 241 9.22 -17.32 -2.64
N ASN A 242 8.78 -16.35 -1.84
CA ASN A 242 7.82 -16.56 -0.76
C ASN A 242 6.43 -16.85 -1.31
N PHE A 243 6.09 -16.20 -2.44
CA PHE A 243 4.81 -16.39 -3.14
C PHE A 243 4.86 -17.52 -4.19
N GLY A 244 6.05 -18.07 -4.48
CA GLY A 244 6.23 -19.21 -5.36
C GLY A 244 5.81 -20.54 -4.69
N VAL A 245 4.57 -20.65 -4.24
CA VAL A 245 3.94 -21.83 -3.61
C VAL A 245 2.67 -22.20 -4.36
N TRP A 246 2.35 -23.50 -4.36
CA TRP A 246 1.19 -24.03 -5.08
C TRP A 246 -0.09 -23.27 -4.73
N SER A 247 -0.36 -23.03 -3.46
CA SER A 247 -1.60 -22.41 -3.00
C SER A 247 -1.82 -20.98 -3.48
N VAL A 248 -0.77 -20.19 -3.62
CA VAL A 248 -0.85 -18.83 -4.18
C VAL A 248 -1.12 -18.89 -5.68
N VAL A 249 -0.46 -19.80 -6.39
CA VAL A 249 -0.65 -19.98 -7.83
C VAL A 249 -2.06 -20.49 -8.14
N ALA A 250 -2.52 -21.52 -7.40
CA ALA A 250 -3.85 -22.08 -7.55
C ALA A 250 -4.96 -21.06 -7.24
N GLN A 251 -4.77 -20.26 -6.18
CA GLN A 251 -5.69 -19.18 -5.84
C GLN A 251 -5.75 -18.11 -6.94
N ALA A 252 -4.63 -17.73 -7.52
CA ALA A 252 -4.58 -16.79 -8.64
C ALA A 252 -5.39 -17.33 -9.83
N ARG A 253 -5.19 -18.61 -10.19
CA ARG A 253 -5.93 -19.26 -11.28
C ARG A 253 -7.43 -19.32 -11.00
N ARG A 254 -7.84 -19.68 -9.78
CA ARG A 254 -9.25 -19.63 -9.35
C ARG A 254 -9.87 -18.26 -9.58
N CYS A 255 -9.11 -17.19 -9.35
CA CYS A 255 -9.54 -15.81 -9.56
C CYS A 255 -9.38 -15.31 -11.01
N HIS A 256 -9.10 -16.17 -11.99
CA HIS A 256 -8.81 -15.80 -13.38
C HIS A 256 -7.64 -14.81 -13.51
N GLN A 257 -6.60 -15.01 -12.71
CA GLN A 257 -5.39 -14.22 -12.68
C GLN A 257 -4.19 -15.10 -13.00
N ASP A 258 -3.06 -14.48 -13.35
CA ASP A 258 -1.83 -15.18 -13.69
C ASP A 258 -0.70 -14.76 -12.74
N VAL A 259 0.37 -15.55 -12.73
CA VAL A 259 1.54 -15.32 -11.89
C VAL A 259 2.84 -15.39 -12.67
N VAL A 260 3.83 -14.63 -12.21
CA VAL A 260 5.25 -14.81 -12.51
C VAL A 260 6.00 -14.81 -11.18
N VAL A 261 6.30 -15.99 -10.65
CA VAL A 261 6.88 -16.14 -9.32
C VAL A 261 8.20 -16.86 -9.34
N ARG A 262 9.14 -16.41 -8.50
CA ARG A 262 10.41 -17.12 -8.35
C ARG A 262 10.21 -18.35 -7.47
N LEU A 263 10.88 -19.42 -7.85
CA LEU A 263 10.95 -20.64 -7.03
C LEU A 263 12.29 -20.75 -6.31
N THR A 264 12.29 -21.49 -5.20
CA THR A 264 13.54 -21.98 -4.62
C THR A 264 14.08 -23.11 -5.49
N LYS A 265 15.41 -23.31 -5.53
CA LYS A 265 16.04 -24.41 -6.27
C LYS A 265 15.45 -25.78 -5.91
N VAL A 266 15.16 -25.98 -4.62
CA VAL A 266 14.56 -27.24 -4.12
C VAL A 266 13.16 -27.45 -4.70
N ARG A 267 12.34 -26.41 -4.73
CA ARG A 267 10.98 -26.51 -5.30
C ARG A 267 11.01 -26.71 -6.80
N ALA A 268 11.85 -25.97 -7.52
CA ALA A 268 12.04 -26.18 -8.96
C ALA A 268 12.48 -27.61 -9.27
N ARG A 269 13.47 -28.14 -8.52
CA ARG A 269 13.96 -29.53 -8.70
C ARG A 269 12.84 -30.56 -8.55
N ARG A 270 11.91 -30.38 -7.64
CA ARG A 270 10.75 -31.27 -7.49
C ARG A 270 9.82 -31.21 -8.69
N LEU A 271 9.61 -30.02 -9.25
CA LEU A 271 8.71 -29.82 -10.40
C LEU A 271 9.26 -30.46 -11.68
N TYR A 272 10.56 -30.32 -11.96
CA TYR A 272 11.16 -30.94 -13.12
C TYR A 272 11.63 -32.38 -12.88
N ARG A 273 11.26 -32.97 -11.73
CA ARG A 273 11.54 -34.39 -11.39
C ARG A 273 13.01 -34.77 -11.54
N GLY A 274 13.92 -33.88 -11.22
CA GLY A 274 15.36 -34.08 -11.29
C GLY A 274 15.97 -34.05 -12.69
N GLN A 275 15.20 -33.98 -13.76
CA GLN A 275 15.71 -33.87 -15.13
C GLN A 275 16.38 -32.50 -15.36
N PRO A 276 17.67 -32.44 -15.74
CA PRO A 276 18.36 -31.16 -15.91
C PRO A 276 17.65 -30.24 -16.91
N MET A 277 17.72 -28.94 -16.66
CA MET A 277 17.25 -27.91 -17.58
C MET A 277 18.40 -27.04 -18.04
N ALA A 278 18.46 -26.75 -19.33
CA ALA A 278 19.40 -25.80 -19.91
C ALA A 278 18.96 -24.35 -19.64
N SER A 279 19.93 -23.43 -19.58
CA SER A 279 19.61 -22.00 -19.43
C SER A 279 18.82 -21.47 -20.62
N GLY A 280 17.70 -20.83 -20.38
CA GLY A 280 16.74 -20.39 -21.39
C GLY A 280 15.60 -21.37 -21.65
N GLU A 281 15.69 -22.58 -21.07
CA GLU A 281 14.64 -23.58 -21.23
C GLU A 281 13.35 -23.22 -20.54
N ASP A 282 12.23 -23.53 -21.20
CA ASP A 282 10.85 -23.29 -20.81
C ASP A 282 10.09 -24.62 -20.97
N ARG A 283 9.68 -25.18 -19.83
CA ARG A 283 9.07 -26.53 -19.79
C ARG A 283 7.65 -26.45 -19.24
N PRO A 284 6.64 -27.00 -19.93
CA PRO A 284 5.29 -27.13 -19.39
C PRO A 284 5.30 -28.06 -18.17
N ILE A 285 4.58 -27.65 -17.12
CA ILE A 285 4.52 -28.37 -15.84
C ILE A 285 3.09 -28.32 -15.31
N ASP A 286 2.59 -29.47 -14.86
CA ASP A 286 1.41 -29.57 -14.02
C ASP A 286 1.85 -29.65 -12.55
N TRP A 287 1.67 -28.54 -11.85
CA TRP A 287 2.09 -28.42 -10.47
C TRP A 287 1.05 -29.03 -9.53
N MET A 288 1.32 -30.23 -9.05
CA MET A 288 0.49 -30.92 -8.06
C MET A 288 0.75 -30.37 -6.64
N PRO A 289 -0.29 -30.20 -5.81
CA PRO A 289 -0.10 -29.87 -4.40
C PRO A 289 0.51 -31.04 -3.63
N THR A 290 1.35 -30.73 -2.67
CA THR A 290 1.86 -31.72 -1.71
C THR A 290 0.98 -31.76 -0.47
N ARG A 291 1.06 -32.82 0.35
CA ARG A 291 0.29 -32.95 1.60
C ARG A 291 0.51 -31.78 2.58
N HIS A 292 1.65 -31.10 2.46
CA HIS A 292 2.05 -29.97 3.33
C HIS A 292 1.62 -28.61 2.81
N ASP A 293 1.10 -28.53 1.57
CA ASP A 293 0.62 -27.24 1.06
C ASP A 293 -0.67 -26.83 1.75
N GLN A 294 -0.63 -25.69 2.41
CA GLN A 294 -1.82 -25.03 2.95
C GLN A 294 -2.62 -24.43 1.80
N SER A 295 -3.93 -24.41 1.92
CA SER A 295 -4.82 -23.80 0.92
C SER A 295 -5.94 -23.03 1.62
N PRO A 296 -6.47 -21.95 1.01
CA PRO A 296 -7.65 -21.28 1.50
C PRO A 296 -8.87 -22.23 1.46
N ALA A 297 -9.85 -21.94 2.28
CA ALA A 297 -11.10 -22.69 2.28
C ALA A 297 -11.77 -22.68 0.89
N GLY A 298 -12.26 -23.83 0.44
CA GLY A 298 -12.93 -23.96 -0.85
C GLY A 298 -12.00 -23.98 -2.08
N LEU A 299 -10.69 -24.01 -1.89
CA LEU A 299 -9.73 -24.25 -2.97
C LEU A 299 -9.50 -25.75 -3.14
N GLU A 300 -9.92 -26.28 -4.28
CA GLU A 300 -9.67 -27.68 -4.61
C GLU A 300 -8.18 -27.97 -4.81
N ARG A 301 -7.75 -29.14 -4.32
CA ARG A 301 -6.36 -29.59 -4.39
C ARG A 301 -6.10 -30.36 -5.70
N GLN A 302 -6.08 -29.61 -6.80
CA GLN A 302 -5.85 -30.15 -8.14
C GLN A 302 -4.56 -29.58 -8.76
N ALA A 303 -4.12 -30.20 -9.85
CA ALA A 303 -2.97 -29.70 -10.59
C ALA A 303 -3.21 -28.30 -11.13
N VAL A 304 -2.16 -27.49 -11.12
CA VAL A 304 -2.17 -26.18 -11.79
C VAL A 304 -1.18 -26.23 -12.95
N SER A 305 -1.71 -26.16 -14.16
CA SER A 305 -0.89 -26.12 -15.38
C SER A 305 -0.18 -24.77 -15.50
N GLY A 306 1.08 -24.82 -15.87
CA GLY A 306 1.91 -23.64 -16.07
C GLY A 306 3.24 -24.03 -16.71
N ARG A 307 4.23 -23.14 -16.60
CA ARG A 307 5.56 -23.32 -17.18
C ARG A 307 6.64 -23.07 -16.14
N LEU A 308 7.63 -23.95 -16.12
CA LEU A 308 8.86 -23.76 -15.36
C LEU A 308 9.96 -23.25 -16.29
N ILE A 309 10.53 -22.12 -15.96
CA ILE A 309 11.56 -21.44 -16.72
C ILE A 309 12.84 -21.43 -15.90
N TYR A 310 13.96 -21.83 -16.51
CA TYR A 310 15.29 -21.71 -15.92
C TYR A 310 16.16 -20.76 -16.72
N VAL A 311 16.74 -19.76 -16.04
CA VAL A 311 17.72 -18.86 -16.66
C VAL A 311 18.89 -18.66 -15.72
N ARG A 312 20.11 -18.82 -16.27
CA ARG A 312 21.35 -18.46 -15.58
C ARG A 312 21.77 -17.05 -15.96
N LEU A 313 21.73 -16.16 -14.99
CA LEU A 313 22.09 -14.77 -15.16
C LEU A 313 23.48 -14.50 -14.59
N THR A 314 24.28 -13.66 -15.25
CA THR A 314 25.54 -13.18 -14.70
C THR A 314 25.35 -11.73 -14.22
N LYS A 315 25.56 -11.49 -12.94
CA LYS A 315 25.50 -10.15 -12.36
C LYS A 315 26.73 -9.87 -11.52
N ALA A 316 27.47 -8.83 -11.89
CA ALA A 316 28.73 -8.44 -11.20
C ALA A 316 29.71 -9.63 -11.05
N GLY A 317 29.87 -10.43 -12.07
CA GLY A 317 30.77 -11.60 -12.07
C GLY A 317 30.22 -12.86 -11.38
N CYS A 318 29.07 -12.76 -10.70
CA CYS A 318 28.46 -13.91 -10.03
C CYS A 318 27.32 -14.51 -10.87
N ALA A 319 27.32 -15.84 -11.03
CA ALA A 319 26.25 -16.58 -11.65
C ALA A 319 25.05 -16.69 -10.67
N ILE A 320 23.87 -16.36 -11.14
CA ILE A 320 22.62 -16.45 -10.38
C ILE A 320 21.66 -17.36 -11.13
N ASP A 321 21.29 -18.49 -10.52
CA ASP A 321 20.26 -19.35 -11.04
C ASP A 321 18.88 -18.77 -10.73
N LEU A 322 18.12 -18.44 -11.76
CA LEU A 322 16.76 -17.93 -11.68
C LEU A 322 15.78 -19.00 -12.15
N TRP A 323 14.92 -19.43 -11.23
CA TRP A 323 13.82 -20.34 -11.48
C TRP A 323 12.52 -19.59 -11.39
N LEU A 324 11.76 -19.50 -12.47
CA LEU A 324 10.44 -18.86 -12.50
C LEU A 324 9.36 -19.90 -12.80
N PHE A 325 8.22 -19.75 -12.17
CA PHE A 325 6.99 -20.42 -12.56
C PHE A 325 5.97 -19.37 -13.02
N THR A 326 5.28 -19.68 -14.10
CA THR A 326 4.24 -18.82 -14.66
C THR A 326 3.07 -19.64 -15.20
N THR A 327 1.87 -19.04 -15.15
CA THR A 327 0.65 -19.57 -15.74
C THR A 327 0.34 -18.95 -17.12
N LEU A 328 1.20 -18.03 -17.57
CA LEU A 328 1.05 -17.35 -18.85
C LEU A 328 1.44 -18.26 -20.03
N PRO A 329 0.74 -18.24 -21.19
CA PRO A 329 1.02 -19.08 -22.34
C PRO A 329 2.33 -18.70 -23.04
N ALA A 330 3.06 -19.70 -23.57
CA ALA A 330 4.37 -19.52 -24.20
C ALA A 330 4.33 -18.67 -25.47
N GLY A 331 3.32 -18.89 -26.30
CA GLY A 331 3.20 -18.18 -27.60
C GLY A 331 3.07 -16.66 -27.47
N GLU A 332 2.47 -16.18 -26.35
CA GLU A 332 2.28 -14.74 -26.13
C GLU A 332 3.36 -14.14 -25.21
N TYR A 333 3.96 -14.93 -24.33
CA TYR A 333 4.87 -14.46 -23.29
C TYR A 333 6.20 -15.21 -23.33
N PRO A 334 7.15 -14.80 -24.20
CA PRO A 334 8.46 -15.43 -24.32
C PRO A 334 9.29 -15.27 -23.03
N VAL A 335 10.23 -16.18 -22.82
CA VAL A 335 11.11 -16.22 -21.63
C VAL A 335 11.78 -14.88 -21.34
N ALA A 336 12.34 -14.23 -22.36
CA ALA A 336 13.03 -12.94 -22.21
C ALA A 336 12.13 -11.87 -21.60
N LEU A 337 10.85 -11.79 -22.03
CA LEU A 337 9.86 -10.87 -21.51
C LEU A 337 9.54 -11.14 -20.03
N LEU A 338 9.38 -12.42 -19.66
CA LEU A 338 9.08 -12.80 -18.27
C LEU A 338 10.26 -12.55 -17.34
N VAL A 339 11.47 -12.77 -17.78
CA VAL A 339 12.70 -12.41 -17.05
C VAL A 339 12.79 -10.90 -16.85
N GLN A 340 12.48 -10.12 -17.89
CA GLN A 340 12.43 -8.65 -17.80
C GLN A 340 11.37 -8.20 -16.79
N TRP A 341 10.17 -8.76 -16.82
CA TRP A 341 9.10 -8.45 -15.87
C TRP A 341 9.50 -8.82 -14.44
N TYR A 342 10.08 -9.99 -14.25
CA TYR A 342 10.56 -10.40 -12.95
C TYR A 342 11.67 -9.46 -12.41
N GLY A 343 12.53 -8.97 -13.28
CA GLY A 343 13.54 -7.96 -12.95
C GLY A 343 12.94 -6.69 -12.33
N GLN A 344 11.70 -6.31 -12.70
CA GLN A 344 11.00 -5.16 -12.13
C GLN A 344 10.56 -5.39 -10.67
N ARG A 345 10.48 -6.64 -10.19
CA ARG A 345 10.09 -6.95 -8.81
C ARG A 345 10.89 -6.17 -7.78
N TRP A 346 12.19 -5.95 -8.03
CA TRP A 346 13.04 -5.15 -7.14
C TRP A 346 12.49 -3.74 -6.88
N GLN A 347 11.67 -3.21 -7.76
CA GLN A 347 11.05 -1.90 -7.55
C GLN A 347 10.10 -1.89 -6.36
N ALA A 348 9.47 -3.02 -6.00
CA ALA A 348 8.63 -3.11 -4.82
C ALA A 348 9.39 -2.75 -3.53
N GLU A 349 10.65 -3.18 -3.40
CA GLU A 349 11.50 -2.81 -2.28
C GLU A 349 11.78 -1.30 -2.22
N LEU A 350 11.95 -0.65 -3.39
CA LEU A 350 12.11 0.80 -3.48
C LEU A 350 10.80 1.53 -3.14
N HIS A 351 9.65 0.96 -3.52
CA HIS A 351 8.34 1.48 -3.17
C HIS A 351 8.11 1.41 -1.65
N PHE A 352 8.41 0.28 -1.02
CA PHE A 352 8.37 0.16 0.44
C PHE A 352 9.35 1.11 1.14
N ARG A 353 10.55 1.31 0.60
CA ARG A 353 11.46 2.32 1.13
C ARG A 353 10.84 3.72 1.10
N SER A 354 10.14 4.08 0.02
CA SER A 354 9.44 5.37 -0.07
C SER A 354 8.31 5.48 0.96
N VAL A 355 7.50 4.43 1.13
CA VAL A 355 6.44 4.38 2.14
C VAL A 355 7.01 4.43 3.56
N LYS A 356 7.98 3.55 3.89
CA LYS A 356 8.50 3.41 5.25
C LYS A 356 9.40 4.58 5.66
N THR A 357 10.37 4.93 4.84
CA THR A 357 11.39 5.92 5.20
C THR A 357 10.97 7.34 4.82
N GLN A 358 10.49 7.53 3.58
CA GLN A 358 10.20 8.87 3.10
C GLN A 358 8.84 9.41 3.57
N LEU A 359 7.84 8.55 3.79
CA LEU A 359 6.58 8.93 4.46
C LEU A 359 6.58 8.65 5.97
N GLN A 360 7.73 8.28 6.54
CA GLN A 360 7.92 8.06 7.99
C GLN A 360 6.92 7.07 8.59
N MET A 361 6.70 5.95 7.89
CA MET A 361 5.75 4.91 8.31
C MET A 361 6.45 3.67 8.89
N THR A 362 7.74 3.69 9.15
CA THR A 362 8.43 2.56 9.78
C THR A 362 7.86 2.29 11.16
N GLU A 363 7.68 3.34 11.94
CA GLU A 363 7.11 3.34 13.28
C GLU A 363 5.82 4.17 13.27
N LEU A 364 4.71 3.59 13.72
CA LEU A 364 3.43 4.27 13.82
C LEU A 364 3.17 4.70 15.26
N ASP A 365 3.04 6.00 15.49
CA ASP A 365 2.67 6.56 16.80
C ASP A 365 1.14 6.50 16.98
N VAL A 366 0.65 5.33 17.37
CA VAL A 366 -0.77 5.03 17.54
C VAL A 366 -0.98 4.17 18.78
N CYS A 367 -2.19 4.22 19.36
CA CYS A 367 -2.56 3.48 20.57
C CYS A 367 -3.63 2.40 20.33
N SER A 368 -4.17 2.27 19.11
CA SER A 368 -5.21 1.28 18.80
C SER A 368 -4.99 0.64 17.44
N SER A 369 -5.42 -0.62 17.31
CA SER A 369 -5.33 -1.40 16.09
C SER A 369 -6.06 -0.75 14.91
N GLN A 370 -7.25 -0.20 15.18
CA GLN A 370 -8.03 0.49 14.16
C GLN A 370 -7.30 1.74 13.65
N MET A 371 -6.63 2.50 14.53
CA MET A 371 -5.86 3.67 14.10
C MET A 371 -4.62 3.26 13.31
N ALA A 372 -3.94 2.17 13.69
CA ALA A 372 -2.81 1.63 12.92
C ALA A 372 -3.20 1.30 11.47
N GLN A 373 -4.33 0.62 11.28
CA GLN A 373 -4.86 0.33 9.95
C GLN A 373 -5.22 1.61 9.18
N LYS A 374 -5.84 2.60 9.83
CA LYS A 374 -6.18 3.88 9.19
C LYS A 374 -4.93 4.64 8.76
N GLU A 375 -3.89 4.68 9.60
CA GLU A 375 -2.60 5.28 9.25
C GLU A 375 -1.96 4.59 8.05
N PHE A 376 -2.01 3.26 8.02
CA PHE A 376 -1.51 2.48 6.89
C PHE A 376 -2.21 2.87 5.58
N TYR A 377 -3.54 2.83 5.53
CA TYR A 377 -4.28 3.17 4.30
C TYR A 377 -4.14 4.66 3.93
N ALA A 378 -4.10 5.57 4.89
CA ALA A 378 -3.86 6.99 4.64
C ALA A 378 -2.45 7.22 4.05
N GLY A 379 -1.45 6.50 4.54
CA GLY A 379 -0.09 6.53 4.00
C GLY A 379 -0.03 5.99 2.56
N LEU A 380 -0.73 4.92 2.25
CA LEU A 380 -0.81 4.37 0.89
C LEU A 380 -1.53 5.32 -0.08
N LEU A 381 -2.57 6.02 0.38
CA LEU A 381 -3.24 7.07 -0.39
C LEU A 381 -2.27 8.22 -0.69
N ALA A 382 -1.58 8.72 0.33
CA ALA A 382 -0.59 9.79 0.18
C ALA A 382 0.54 9.38 -0.78
N TYR A 383 1.05 8.16 -0.63
CA TYR A 383 2.05 7.57 -1.51
C TYR A 383 1.58 7.53 -2.96
N SER A 384 0.38 6.98 -3.21
CA SER A 384 -0.17 6.79 -4.55
C SER A 384 -0.47 8.12 -5.25
N LEU A 385 -0.86 9.16 -4.51
CA LEU A 385 -1.00 10.53 -5.05
C LEU A 385 0.32 11.08 -5.58
N VAL A 386 1.42 10.91 -4.83
CA VAL A 386 2.75 11.32 -5.31
C VAL A 386 3.15 10.52 -6.54
N ARG A 387 2.91 9.22 -6.55
CA ARG A 387 3.20 8.35 -7.71
C ARG A 387 2.40 8.72 -8.95
N ALA A 388 1.15 9.14 -8.80
CA ALA A 388 0.33 9.63 -9.92
C ALA A 388 0.97 10.87 -10.59
N VAL A 389 1.44 11.81 -9.80
CA VAL A 389 2.12 13.01 -10.32
C VAL A 389 3.47 12.65 -10.95
N MET A 390 4.25 11.77 -10.30
CA MET A 390 5.52 11.29 -10.84
C MET A 390 5.34 10.55 -12.16
N TRP A 391 4.27 9.73 -12.29
CA TRP A 391 3.99 9.04 -13.54
C TRP A 391 3.70 10.04 -14.67
N ALA A 392 2.83 11.03 -14.43
CA ALA A 392 2.52 12.07 -15.42
C ALA A 392 3.74 12.94 -15.76
N ALA A 393 4.67 13.13 -14.83
CA ALA A 393 5.94 13.82 -15.09
C ALA A 393 6.91 12.92 -15.87
N GLY A 394 6.93 11.62 -15.58
CA GLY A 394 7.76 10.62 -16.25
C GLY A 394 7.42 10.44 -17.73
N GLU A 395 6.13 10.57 -18.10
CA GLU A 395 5.68 10.55 -19.51
C GLU A 395 6.30 11.68 -20.38
N ARG A 396 6.94 12.65 -19.76
CA ARG A 396 7.64 13.76 -20.42
C ARG A 396 9.15 13.57 -20.48
N LEU A 397 9.65 12.48 -19.89
CA LEU A 397 11.07 12.17 -19.79
C LEU A 397 11.37 10.86 -20.53
N GLU A 398 12.44 10.81 -21.31
CA GLU A 398 12.89 9.59 -21.99
C GLU A 398 13.17 8.45 -21.00
N GLN A 399 13.71 8.78 -19.84
CA GLN A 399 14.03 7.82 -18.78
C GLN A 399 12.80 7.41 -17.93
N GLY A 400 11.65 8.01 -18.16
CA GLY A 400 10.40 7.71 -17.50
C GLY A 400 10.36 8.09 -16.01
N ILE A 401 9.41 7.48 -15.30
CA ILE A 401 9.15 7.76 -13.88
C ILE A 401 10.35 7.46 -12.96
N GLN A 402 11.25 6.57 -13.36
CA GLN A 402 12.38 6.14 -12.53
C GLN A 402 13.46 7.23 -12.40
N ALA A 403 13.48 8.18 -13.32
CA ALA A 403 14.37 9.35 -13.26
C ALA A 403 13.95 10.35 -12.17
N ILE A 404 12.73 10.29 -11.65
CA ILE A 404 12.18 11.31 -10.76
C ILE A 404 12.45 10.97 -9.28
N SER A 405 12.87 11.97 -8.51
CA SER A 405 13.04 11.84 -7.07
C SER A 405 11.70 11.84 -6.33
N PHE A 406 11.34 10.74 -5.66
CA PHE A 406 10.13 10.68 -4.85
C PHE A 406 10.13 11.73 -3.73
N SER A 407 11.25 11.92 -3.04
CA SER A 407 11.35 12.89 -1.95
C SER A 407 11.07 14.33 -2.42
N GLN A 408 11.59 14.71 -3.58
CA GLN A 408 11.34 16.03 -4.15
C GLN A 408 9.90 16.14 -4.69
N ALA A 409 9.41 15.12 -5.39
CA ALA A 409 8.01 15.07 -5.84
C ALA A 409 7.03 15.21 -4.67
N ARG A 410 7.28 14.53 -3.54
CA ARG A 410 6.50 14.68 -2.30
C ARG A 410 6.48 16.14 -1.81
N ARG A 411 7.63 16.83 -1.78
CA ARG A 411 7.71 18.24 -1.35
C ARG A 411 6.89 19.14 -2.25
N VAL A 412 7.00 18.96 -3.56
CA VAL A 412 6.24 19.73 -4.55
C VAL A 412 4.73 19.45 -4.40
N VAL A 413 4.33 18.18 -4.28
CA VAL A 413 2.92 17.82 -4.06
C VAL A 413 2.40 18.45 -2.78
N LEU A 414 3.14 18.38 -1.67
CA LEU A 414 2.73 18.97 -0.38
C LEU A 414 2.52 20.48 -0.48
N SER A 415 3.48 21.21 -1.05
CA SER A 415 3.38 22.67 -1.21
C SER A 415 2.20 23.09 -2.06
N ARG A 416 1.95 22.35 -3.15
CA ARG A 416 0.83 22.61 -4.07
C ARG A 416 -0.51 22.11 -3.53
N LEU A 417 -0.49 21.11 -2.64
CA LEU A 417 -1.71 20.58 -2.03
C LEU A 417 -2.42 21.65 -1.19
N ALA A 418 -1.69 22.44 -0.42
CA ALA A 418 -2.22 23.59 0.32
C ALA A 418 -2.86 24.64 -0.60
N GLU A 419 -2.25 24.90 -1.74
CA GLU A 419 -2.83 25.78 -2.77
C GLU A 419 -4.11 25.20 -3.35
N TRP A 420 -4.15 23.90 -3.64
CA TRP A 420 -5.33 23.19 -4.14
C TRP A 420 -6.49 23.29 -3.15
N GLY A 421 -6.26 23.03 -1.88
CA GLY A 421 -7.25 23.15 -0.81
C GLY A 421 -7.89 24.54 -0.75
N ARG A 422 -7.12 25.58 -1.02
CA ARG A 422 -7.61 26.96 -1.10
C ARG A 422 -8.40 27.27 -2.39
N ARG A 423 -8.01 26.65 -3.51
CA ARG A 423 -8.53 26.99 -4.88
C ARG A 423 -9.46 25.93 -5.48
N TYR A 424 -9.77 24.86 -4.79
CA TYR A 424 -10.50 23.69 -5.30
C TYR A 424 -11.79 24.01 -6.08
N ARG A 425 -12.45 25.12 -5.78
CA ARG A 425 -13.72 25.54 -6.45
C ARG A 425 -13.54 26.53 -7.61
N SER A 426 -12.33 26.83 -8.00
CA SER A 426 -12.07 27.86 -9.04
C SER A 426 -12.15 27.31 -10.45
N GLY A 427 -13.21 26.62 -10.85
CA GLY A 427 -13.46 26.22 -12.24
C GLY A 427 -12.48 25.20 -12.86
N ALA A 428 -12.92 24.47 -13.88
CA ALA A 428 -12.14 23.40 -14.52
C ALA A 428 -10.85 23.90 -15.21
N GLY A 429 -10.85 25.11 -15.76
CA GLY A 429 -9.67 25.70 -16.40
C GLY A 429 -8.53 25.96 -15.44
N ASN A 430 -8.82 26.52 -14.28
CA ASN A 430 -7.84 26.77 -13.22
C ASN A 430 -7.29 25.46 -12.63
N ALA A 431 -8.13 24.45 -12.50
CA ALA A 431 -7.72 23.13 -12.04
C ALA A 431 -6.72 22.47 -13.02
N ARG A 432 -6.99 22.53 -14.33
CA ARG A 432 -6.08 22.02 -15.37
C ARG A 432 -4.75 22.78 -15.38
N ARG A 433 -4.78 24.11 -15.24
CA ARG A 433 -3.57 24.93 -15.14
C ARG A 433 -2.75 24.55 -13.90
N TRP A 434 -3.39 24.38 -12.76
CA TRP A 434 -2.73 23.97 -11.52
C TRP A 434 -2.01 22.63 -11.68
N VAL A 435 -2.69 21.61 -12.24
CA VAL A 435 -2.07 20.29 -12.46
C VAL A 435 -0.90 20.38 -13.44
N ARG A 436 -1.02 21.15 -14.52
CA ARG A 436 0.09 21.36 -15.47
C ARG A 436 1.32 21.93 -14.79
N LEU A 437 1.15 22.93 -13.91
CA LEU A 437 2.24 23.52 -13.14
C LEU A 437 2.84 22.53 -12.14
N LEU A 438 2.00 21.74 -11.45
CA LEU A 438 2.43 20.71 -10.54
C LEU A 438 3.31 19.66 -11.25
N VAL A 439 2.83 19.13 -12.36
CA VAL A 439 3.56 18.13 -13.16
C VAL A 439 4.86 18.71 -13.73
N ALA A 440 4.82 19.93 -14.28
CA ALA A 440 6.01 20.60 -14.82
C ALA A 440 7.08 20.84 -13.75
N GLU A 441 6.69 21.19 -12.53
CA GLU A 441 7.61 21.34 -11.42
C GLU A 441 8.25 20.03 -11.03
N VAL A 442 7.45 18.96 -10.90
CA VAL A 442 7.98 17.63 -10.57
C VAL A 442 8.94 17.10 -11.65
N THR A 443 8.68 17.40 -12.94
CA THR A 443 9.57 17.01 -14.05
C THR A 443 11.01 17.57 -13.89
N ARG A 444 11.18 18.72 -13.22
CA ARG A 444 12.50 19.32 -12.97
C ARG A 444 13.32 18.60 -11.92
N HIS A 445 12.70 17.78 -11.09
CA HIS A 445 13.34 17.11 -9.95
C HIS A 445 13.78 15.68 -10.30
N THR A 446 14.67 15.57 -11.29
CA THR A 446 15.28 14.31 -11.68
C THR A 446 16.37 13.87 -10.70
N LEU A 447 16.58 12.56 -10.63
CA LEU A 447 17.71 12.00 -9.90
C LEU A 447 18.99 12.28 -10.67
N PRO A 448 20.09 12.66 -9.98
CA PRO A 448 21.36 12.92 -10.64
C PRO A 448 21.87 11.63 -11.32
N THR A 449 22.30 11.76 -12.57
CA THR A 449 22.94 10.66 -13.29
C THR A 449 24.27 10.34 -12.61
N ARG A 450 24.40 9.13 -12.08
CA ARG A 450 25.62 8.71 -11.39
C ARG A 450 26.73 8.46 -12.41
N ARG A 451 27.75 9.28 -12.38
CA ARG A 451 28.95 9.14 -13.24
C ARG A 451 29.80 7.92 -12.88
N ARG A 452 29.75 7.43 -11.64
CA ARG A 452 30.51 6.27 -11.16
C ARG A 452 29.57 5.23 -10.54
N LYS A 453 29.78 3.97 -10.89
CA LYS A 453 29.14 2.83 -10.17
C LYS A 453 29.72 2.81 -8.76
N ARG A 454 28.87 2.90 -7.74
CA ARG A 454 29.33 2.65 -6.37
C ARG A 454 29.73 1.18 -6.25
N PRO A 455 30.86 0.88 -5.57
CA PRO A 455 31.17 -0.50 -5.22
C PRO A 455 30.03 -1.08 -4.40
N THR A 456 29.83 -2.39 -4.49
CA THR A 456 28.84 -3.10 -3.67
C THR A 456 29.35 -3.10 -2.23
N GLU A 457 28.84 -2.20 -1.40
CA GLU A 457 29.17 -2.17 0.02
C GLU A 457 28.35 -3.21 0.78
N ILE A 458 29.00 -3.93 1.67
CA ILE A 458 28.33 -4.80 2.63
C ILE A 458 27.43 -3.93 3.51
N ARG A 459 26.15 -4.23 3.58
CA ARG A 459 25.22 -3.54 4.46
C ARG A 459 25.55 -3.90 5.91
N LEU A 460 26.17 -2.97 6.61
CA LEU A 460 26.33 -3.08 8.05
C LEU A 460 24.93 -2.93 8.70
N VAL A 461 24.55 -3.91 9.50
CA VAL A 461 23.37 -3.80 10.37
C VAL A 461 23.72 -2.78 11.45
N ARG A 462 23.23 -1.56 11.31
CA ARG A 462 23.30 -0.56 12.36
C ARG A 462 22.22 -0.87 13.38
N HIS A 463 22.59 -1.52 14.46
CA HIS A 463 21.74 -1.53 15.65
C HIS A 463 21.63 -0.08 16.14
N ARG A 464 20.42 0.47 16.20
CA ARG A 464 20.20 1.74 16.91
C ARG A 464 20.56 1.48 18.36
N GLN A 465 21.66 2.06 18.85
CA GLN A 465 21.93 2.12 20.27
C GLN A 465 20.80 2.95 20.89
N GLN A 466 20.03 2.33 21.76
CA GLN A 466 19.06 3.06 22.57
C GLN A 466 19.86 4.01 23.48
N LYS A 467 19.54 5.30 23.45
CA LYS A 467 20.18 6.31 24.33
C LYS A 467 19.96 6.01 25.81
N PHE A 468 18.91 5.28 26.13
CA PHE A 468 18.54 4.90 27.48
C PHE A 468 18.23 3.40 27.52
N PRO A 469 18.62 2.70 28.60
CA PRO A 469 18.26 1.30 28.76
C PRO A 469 16.74 1.16 28.75
N SER A 470 16.22 0.18 27.99
CA SER A 470 14.79 -0.13 27.97
C SER A 470 14.38 -0.73 29.32
N PHE A 471 13.43 -0.11 29.98
CA PHE A 471 12.85 -0.60 31.20
C PHE A 471 11.53 -1.32 30.91
N ARG A 472 11.43 -2.59 31.32
CA ARG A 472 10.21 -3.36 31.22
C ARG A 472 9.36 -3.15 32.47
N GLY A 473 8.44 -2.19 32.42
CA GLY A 473 7.57 -1.86 33.54
C GLY A 473 6.80 -0.56 33.36
N SER A 474 6.06 -0.17 34.38
CA SER A 474 5.34 1.11 34.35
C SER A 474 6.30 2.31 34.52
N ARG A 475 5.90 3.48 34.03
CA ARG A 475 6.65 4.73 34.24
C ARG A 475 6.88 5.05 35.73
N ALA A 476 5.92 4.66 36.59
CA ALA A 476 6.04 4.83 38.03
C ALA A 476 7.16 3.96 38.62
N ALA A 477 7.23 2.69 38.20
CA ALA A 477 8.30 1.76 38.59
C ALA A 477 9.67 2.20 38.08
N ALA A 478 9.76 2.74 36.86
CA ALA A 478 11.00 3.29 36.30
C ALA A 478 11.49 4.50 37.13
N ARG A 479 10.58 5.42 37.48
CA ARG A 479 10.90 6.58 38.36
C ARG A 479 11.34 6.17 39.77
N ALA A 480 10.67 5.21 40.37
CA ALA A 480 11.04 4.72 41.68
C ALA A 480 12.46 4.11 41.65
N ARG A 481 12.83 3.36 40.63
CA ARG A 481 14.16 2.80 40.44
C ARG A 481 15.22 3.87 40.22
N ASP A 482 14.94 4.89 39.43
CA ASP A 482 15.85 6.02 39.15
C ASP A 482 16.11 6.86 40.41
N LEU A 483 15.09 7.04 41.25
CA LEU A 483 15.22 7.69 42.58
C LEU A 483 16.05 6.87 43.54
N ALA A 484 15.84 5.54 43.58
CA ALA A 484 16.62 4.64 44.44
C ALA A 484 18.11 4.61 44.05
N THR A 485 18.42 4.73 42.75
CA THR A 485 19.82 4.74 42.26
C THR A 485 20.52 6.09 42.52
N LYS A 486 19.79 7.18 42.70
CA LYS A 486 20.34 8.51 43.01
C LYS A 486 20.50 8.79 44.51
N SER A 487 19.93 7.94 45.35
CA SER A 487 20.04 8.01 46.80
C SER A 487 21.09 7.07 47.38
N MET A 488 21.82 6.34 46.56
CA MET A 488 23.06 5.64 46.81
C MET A 488 24.27 6.45 46.33
#